data_b00cce09bc7eeebf2dc22b7e40350610
#
_entry.id   b00cce09bc7eeebf2dc22b7e40350610
#
_cell.length_a   1.000
_cell.length_b   1.000
_cell.length_c   1.000
_cell.angle_alpha   90.00
_cell.angle_beta   90.00
_cell.angle_gamma   90.00
#
_symmetry.space_group_name_H-M   'P 1'
#
loop_
_entity.id
_entity.type
_entity.pdbx_description
1 polymer ?
#
loop_
_entity_poly.entity_id
_entity_poly.type
_entity_poly.pdbx_seq_one_letter_code
_entity_poly.pdbx_strand_id
1 'polypeptide(L)'
;YFACQGGEKSATQNFSAIAHIDYELDRVAVCDFGGHMGTSEPIFVASGETEGEGYLLANLYDAREDKSQLVILDAQNVSDGPIARAFLDHRVPFGFHGNWRPLDA
;
A
#
# COMPACT_ATOMS: atom_id res chain seq x y z
N TYR A 1 -6.73 -7.35 -1.23
CA TYR A 1 -6.02 -6.11 -0.85
C TYR A 1 -6.53 -4.94 -1.67
N PHE A 2 -6.74 -3.80 -1.04
CA PHE A 2 -7.24 -2.62 -1.73
C PHE A 2 -6.90 -1.34 -0.97
N ALA A 3 -6.91 -0.21 -1.68
CA ALA A 3 -6.79 1.10 -1.06
C ALA A 3 -8.15 1.55 -0.54
N CYS A 4 -8.19 2.23 0.60
CA CYS A 4 -9.41 2.71 1.22
C CYS A 4 -9.18 4.00 1.99
N GLN A 5 -10.27 4.63 2.41
CA GLN A 5 -10.19 5.83 3.24
C GLN A 5 -9.85 5.41 4.67
N GLY A 6 -8.86 6.09 5.27
CA GLY A 6 -8.51 5.90 6.67
C GLY A 6 -9.47 6.64 7.62
N GLY A 7 -9.05 6.79 8.89
CA GLY A 7 -9.85 7.47 9.90
C GLY A 7 -10.07 8.94 9.63
N GLU A 8 -9.14 9.59 8.93
CA GLU A 8 -9.27 10.97 8.49
C GLU A 8 -9.40 11.03 6.98
N LYS A 9 -10.19 11.99 6.48
CA LYS A 9 -10.26 12.22 5.04
C LYS A 9 -8.90 12.69 4.52
N SER A 10 -8.41 12.06 3.47
CA SER A 10 -7.12 12.42 2.90
C SER A 10 -7.15 13.81 2.27
N ALA A 11 -6.14 14.63 2.57
CA ALA A 11 -5.94 15.92 1.94
C ALA A 11 -5.49 15.80 0.49
N THR A 12 -5.11 14.60 0.04
CA THR A 12 -4.59 14.36 -1.30
C THR A 12 -5.67 14.08 -2.33
N GLN A 13 -6.93 13.95 -1.92
CA GLN A 13 -8.05 13.51 -2.75
C GLN A 13 -7.90 12.03 -3.19
N ASN A 14 -7.02 11.31 -2.55
CA ASN A 14 -6.81 9.89 -2.79
C ASN A 14 -7.06 9.12 -1.47
N PHE A 15 -7.03 7.81 -1.51
CA PHE A 15 -7.19 7.01 -0.29
C PHE A 15 -5.92 7.06 0.56
N SER A 16 -6.07 6.99 1.88
CA SER A 16 -4.96 7.11 2.81
C SER A 16 -4.60 5.80 3.51
N ALA A 17 -5.28 4.72 3.18
CA ALA A 17 -5.10 3.45 3.87
C ALA A 17 -5.11 2.28 2.88
N ILE A 18 -4.50 1.18 3.30
CA ILE A 18 -4.53 -0.09 2.59
C ILE A 18 -5.19 -1.12 3.50
N ALA A 19 -6.12 -1.89 2.96
CA ALA A 19 -6.85 -2.91 3.69
C ALA A 19 -6.68 -4.28 3.06
N HIS A 20 -6.74 -5.30 3.91
CA HIS A 20 -6.79 -6.69 3.52
C HIS A 20 -8.01 -7.34 4.16
N ILE A 21 -8.87 -7.94 3.35
CA ILE A 21 -10.01 -8.72 3.82
C ILE A 21 -9.68 -10.19 3.62
N ASP A 22 -9.72 -10.95 4.71
CA ASP A 22 -9.56 -12.39 4.69
C ASP A 22 -10.94 -13.02 4.92
N TYR A 23 -11.53 -13.52 3.87
CA TYR A 23 -12.89 -14.08 3.93
C TYR A 23 -12.96 -15.39 4.70
N GLU A 24 -11.89 -16.17 4.73
CA GLU A 24 -11.87 -17.43 5.44
C GLU A 24 -11.82 -17.23 6.94
N LEU A 25 -11.05 -16.25 7.40
CA LEU A 25 -10.91 -15.95 8.82
C LEU A 25 -11.84 -14.85 9.30
N ASP A 26 -12.63 -14.27 8.40
CA ASP A 26 -13.53 -13.14 8.68
C ASP A 26 -12.78 -12.01 9.37
N ARG A 27 -11.63 -11.64 8.83
CA ARG A 27 -10.76 -10.60 9.38
C ARG A 27 -10.56 -9.47 8.40
N VAL A 28 -10.42 -8.27 8.95
CA VAL A 28 -10.01 -7.08 8.19
C VAL A 28 -8.78 -6.50 8.86
N ALA A 29 -7.70 -6.34 8.11
CA ALA A 29 -6.50 -5.67 8.58
C ALA A 29 -6.34 -4.37 7.80
N VAL A 30 -5.97 -3.29 8.48
CA VAL A 30 -5.84 -1.97 7.87
C VAL A 30 -4.52 -1.33 8.28
N CYS A 31 -3.82 -0.76 7.30
CA CYS A 31 -2.70 0.14 7.53
C CYS A 31 -3.14 1.55 7.13
N ASP A 32 -3.31 2.42 8.09
CA ASP A 32 -3.73 3.81 7.88
C ASP A 32 -2.51 4.71 7.93
N PHE A 33 -2.18 5.36 6.81
CA PHE A 33 -1.00 6.23 6.72
C PHE A 33 -1.26 7.65 7.22
N GLY A 34 -2.51 7.99 7.50
CA GLY A 34 -2.86 9.32 8.00
C GLY A 34 -3.42 10.26 6.93
N GLY A 35 -4.10 11.31 7.36
CA GLY A 35 -4.86 12.19 6.48
C GLY A 35 -4.03 13.04 5.51
N HIS A 36 -2.72 13.17 5.72
CA HIS A 36 -1.83 13.89 4.82
C HIS A 36 -1.22 13.00 3.72
N MET A 37 -1.55 11.72 3.73
CA MET A 37 -1.02 10.74 2.80
C MET A 37 -2.05 10.31 1.76
N GLY A 38 -1.57 9.96 0.58
CA GLY A 38 -2.38 9.33 -0.46
C GLY A 38 -1.67 8.13 -1.04
N THR A 39 -2.34 6.99 -1.06
CA THR A 39 -1.74 5.74 -1.55
C THR A 39 -2.33 5.32 -2.88
N SER A 40 -1.49 4.70 -3.72
CA SER A 40 -1.95 3.97 -4.89
C SER A 40 -2.61 2.64 -4.45
N GLU A 41 -3.25 1.96 -5.39
CA GLU A 41 -3.68 0.59 -5.16
C GLU A 41 -2.45 -0.28 -4.87
N PRO A 42 -2.53 -1.18 -3.87
CA PRO A 42 -1.41 -2.04 -3.54
C PRO A 42 -1.21 -3.12 -4.60
N ILE A 43 0.06 -3.48 -4.82
CA ILE A 43 0.45 -4.52 -5.75
C ILE A 43 0.98 -5.69 -4.95
N PHE A 44 0.39 -6.88 -5.14
CA PHE A 44 0.84 -8.09 -4.45
C PHE A 44 2.02 -8.73 -5.18
N VAL A 45 3.06 -9.08 -4.43
CA VAL A 45 4.23 -9.81 -4.92
C VAL A 45 4.39 -11.07 -4.08
N ALA A 46 4.17 -12.23 -4.68
CA ALA A 46 4.32 -13.50 -3.98
C ALA A 46 5.78 -13.75 -3.61
N SER A 47 6.04 -14.19 -2.37
CA SER A 47 7.38 -14.54 -1.91
C SER A 47 7.59 -16.04 -1.78
N GLY A 48 6.55 -16.83 -1.97
CA GLY A 48 6.61 -18.28 -1.85
C GLY A 48 5.46 -18.94 -2.60
N GLU A 49 5.23 -20.20 -2.31
CA GLU A 49 4.16 -20.97 -2.96
C GLU A 49 2.86 -20.96 -2.16
N THR A 50 2.92 -20.53 -0.91
CA THR A 50 1.73 -20.46 -0.06
C THR A 50 0.91 -19.23 -0.41
N GLU A 51 -0.39 -19.40 -0.56
CA GLU A 51 -1.29 -18.30 -0.84
C GLU A 51 -1.24 -17.24 0.27
N GLY A 52 -1.16 -15.99 -0.13
CA GLY A 52 -1.09 -14.86 0.81
C GLY A 52 0.29 -14.55 1.33
N GLU A 53 1.28 -15.43 1.08
CA GLU A 53 2.65 -15.19 1.50
C GLU A 53 3.35 -14.30 0.49
N GLY A 54 3.73 -13.11 0.91
CA GLY A 54 4.36 -12.15 0.01
C GLY A 54 4.38 -10.74 0.57
N TYR A 55 4.51 -9.79 -0.34
CA TYR A 55 4.63 -8.38 -0.03
C TYR A 55 3.58 -7.57 -0.78
N LEU A 56 3.24 -6.42 -0.22
CA LEU A 56 2.47 -5.41 -0.92
C LEU A 56 3.38 -4.22 -1.21
N LEU A 57 3.34 -3.76 -2.45
CA LEU A 57 4.03 -2.55 -2.87
C LEU A 57 2.99 -1.46 -3.11
N ALA A 58 3.26 -0.26 -2.64
CA ALA A 58 2.39 0.88 -2.91
C ALA A 58 3.20 2.15 -3.04
N ASN A 59 2.72 3.04 -3.90
CA ASN A 59 3.29 4.37 -4.06
C ASN A 59 2.51 5.30 -3.13
N LEU A 60 3.21 5.92 -2.19
CA LEU A 60 2.60 6.75 -1.16
C LEU A 60 3.04 8.20 -1.35
N TYR A 61 2.06 9.10 -1.51
CA TYR A 61 2.31 10.52 -1.62
C TYR A 61 2.12 11.21 -0.26
N ASP A 62 3.10 12.02 0.14
CA ASP A 62 3.02 12.84 1.35
C ASP A 62 2.73 14.29 0.96
N ALA A 63 1.52 14.76 1.28
CA ALA A 63 1.09 16.12 0.93
C ALA A 63 1.84 17.20 1.72
N ARG A 64 2.41 16.87 2.89
CA ARG A 64 3.17 17.84 3.67
C ARG A 64 4.52 18.14 3.07
N GLU A 65 5.14 17.15 2.44
CA GLU A 65 6.45 17.32 1.83
C GLU A 65 6.41 17.46 0.30
N ASP A 66 5.23 17.20 -0.29
CA ASP A 66 5.05 17.16 -1.75
C ASP A 66 6.04 16.20 -2.41
N LYS A 67 6.19 15.04 -1.81
CA LYS A 67 7.09 13.98 -2.27
C LYS A 67 6.43 12.63 -2.13
N SER A 68 6.92 11.69 -2.92
CA SER A 68 6.42 10.32 -2.88
C SER A 68 7.44 9.38 -2.28
N GLN A 69 6.97 8.22 -1.86
CA GLN A 69 7.80 7.12 -1.39
C GLN A 69 7.19 5.81 -1.85
N LEU A 70 8.02 4.81 -2.06
CA LEU A 70 7.56 3.45 -2.27
C LEU A 70 7.54 2.77 -0.91
N VAL A 71 6.43 2.17 -0.53
CA VAL A 71 6.32 1.42 0.71
C VAL A 71 6.13 -0.05 0.41
N ILE A 72 6.69 -0.89 1.27
CA ILE A 72 6.59 -2.34 1.19
C ILE A 72 5.99 -2.82 2.50
N LEU A 73 4.89 -3.58 2.42
CA LEU A 73 4.24 -4.17 3.58
C LEU A 73 4.32 -5.68 3.49
N ASP A 74 4.31 -6.34 4.65
CA ASP A 74 4.11 -7.78 4.72
C ASP A 74 2.64 -8.07 4.42
N ALA A 75 2.36 -8.84 3.38
CA ALA A 75 1.00 -9.12 2.93
C ALA A 75 0.17 -9.86 3.98
N GLN A 76 0.81 -10.56 4.92
CA GLN A 76 0.12 -11.29 5.99
C GLN A 76 -0.02 -10.48 7.28
N ASN A 77 0.63 -9.31 7.35
CA ASN A 77 0.63 -8.46 8.54
C ASN A 77 0.46 -6.99 8.17
N VAL A 78 -0.58 -6.69 7.39
CA VAL A 78 -0.83 -5.35 6.85
C VAL A 78 -0.95 -4.31 7.96
N SER A 79 -1.58 -4.65 9.08
CA SER A 79 -1.77 -3.71 10.19
C SER A 79 -0.48 -3.34 10.92
N ASP A 80 0.60 -4.08 10.70
CA ASP A 80 1.90 -3.74 11.31
C ASP A 80 2.59 -2.56 10.58
N GLY A 81 2.08 -2.16 9.43
CA GLY A 81 2.64 -1.05 8.66
C GLY A 81 3.81 -1.47 7.77
N PRO A 82 4.45 -0.49 7.12
CA PRO A 82 5.55 -0.79 6.21
C PRO A 82 6.75 -1.42 6.89
N ILE A 83 7.30 -2.46 6.24
CA ILE A 83 8.56 -3.09 6.65
C ILE A 83 9.76 -2.43 5.97
N ALA A 84 9.52 -1.70 4.89
CA ALA A 84 10.56 -0.94 4.21
C ALA A 84 9.95 0.25 3.47
N ARG A 85 10.75 1.30 3.30
CA ARG A 85 10.37 2.50 2.55
C ARG A 85 11.53 2.94 1.68
N ALA A 86 11.22 3.37 0.46
CA ALA A 86 12.18 4.04 -0.41
C ALA A 86 11.67 5.46 -0.65
N PHE A 87 12.33 6.45 -0.06
CA PHE A 87 11.94 7.85 -0.18
C PHE A 87 12.47 8.41 -1.51
N LEU A 88 11.56 9.06 -2.24
CA LEU A 88 11.92 9.74 -3.48
C LEU A 88 12.10 11.24 -3.21
N ASP A 89 12.88 11.90 -4.03
CA ASP A 89 13.10 13.35 -3.89
C ASP A 89 12.10 14.18 -4.71
N HIS A 90 11.07 13.53 -5.24
CA HIS A 90 10.06 14.15 -6.07
C HIS A 90 8.71 13.46 -5.86
N ARG A 91 7.65 14.07 -6.40
CA ARG A 91 6.34 13.44 -6.40
C ARG A 91 6.18 12.58 -7.65
N VAL A 92 5.48 11.45 -7.46
CA VAL A 92 5.06 10.59 -8.55
C VAL A 92 3.60 10.93 -8.87
N PRO A 93 3.22 11.12 -10.14
CA PRO A 93 1.83 11.39 -10.49
C PRO A 93 0.90 10.27 -10.04
N PHE A 94 -0.33 10.62 -9.70
CA PHE A 94 -1.32 9.62 -9.32
C PHE A 94 -1.64 8.71 -10.50
N GLY A 95 -1.71 7.41 -10.22
CA GLY A 95 -2.12 6.40 -11.19
C GLY A 95 -3.31 5.63 -10.66
N PHE A 96 -3.85 4.73 -11.47
CA PHE A 96 -4.98 3.90 -11.03
C PHE A 96 -4.47 2.63 -10.35
N HIS A 97 -3.69 1.84 -11.06
CA HIS A 97 -3.11 0.61 -10.52
C HIS A 97 -1.95 0.15 -11.38
N GLY A 98 -1.22 -0.82 -10.87
CA GLY A 98 -0.12 -1.45 -11.59
C GLY A 98 -0.11 -2.93 -11.27
N ASN A 99 0.92 -3.62 -11.73
CA ASN A 99 1.11 -5.01 -11.38
C ASN A 99 2.60 -5.35 -11.30
N TRP A 100 2.87 -6.52 -10.77
CA TRP A 100 4.23 -7.05 -10.68
C TRP A 100 4.41 -8.12 -11.74
N ARG A 101 5.54 -8.07 -12.44
CA ARG A 101 5.90 -9.07 -13.42
C ARG A 101 7.24 -9.68 -13.07
N PRO A 102 7.31 -10.99 -12.76
CA PRO A 102 8.58 -11.66 -12.52
C PRO A 102 9.45 -11.66 -13.78
N LEU A 103 10.76 -11.50 -13.58
CA LEU A 103 11.71 -11.45 -14.69
C LEU A 103 11.84 -12.74 -15.45
N ASP A 104 11.66 -13.84 -14.80
CA ASP A 104 11.97 -15.14 -15.30
C ASP A 104 10.88 -16.09 -15.28
N ALA A 105 9.77 -15.57 -15.53
CA ALA A 105 8.57 -16.36 -15.60
C ALA A 105 8.54 -17.27 -16.81
#